data_490c2707a678947af9922f781c75f7a5
#
_entry.id   490c2707a678947af9922f781c75f7a5
#
_cell.length_a   1.000
_cell.length_b   1.000
_cell.length_c   1.000
_cell.angle_alpha   90.00
_cell.angle_beta   90.00
_cell.angle_gamma   90.00
#
_symmetry.space_group_name_H-M   'P 1'
#
loop_
_entity.id
_entity.type
_entity.pdbx_description
1 polymer ?
#
loop_
_entity_poly.entity_id
_entity_poly.type
_entity_poly.pdbx_seq_one_letter_code
_entity_poly.pdbx_strand_id
1 'polypeptide(L)'
;PYVLFAWQKLCEKETENISVNGELNTELLRSKLNTIKNLMFEKIDVWTEKLQEIFAECGVAFAIVHNFKGAPVQGFIKKSENGKNILCMTIRNGRADSFWFTLLHEIGHLLNGDLSTRFVDFSSVVSDAEAKADEFAMNSLIPVEQYLKFTRFCDYHNECEIHTFAQSVNV
;
A
#
# COMPACT_ATOMS: atom_id res chain seq x y z
N PRO A 1 12.47 9.54 -17.27
CA PRO A 1 11.37 8.85 -17.99
C PRO A 1 11.67 7.37 -18.24
N TYR A 2 12.84 7.01 -18.79
CA TYR A 2 13.15 5.63 -19.16
C TYR A 2 13.22 4.65 -17.99
N VAL A 3 13.74 5.08 -16.84
CA VAL A 3 13.88 4.24 -15.64
C VAL A 3 12.51 3.85 -15.08
N LEU A 4 11.56 4.78 -15.05
CA LEU A 4 10.18 4.50 -14.62
C LEU A 4 9.47 3.53 -15.57
N PHE A 5 9.64 3.72 -16.88
CA PHE A 5 9.10 2.81 -17.87
C PHE A 5 9.68 1.39 -17.74
N ALA A 6 11.00 1.29 -17.55
CA ALA A 6 11.66 -0.01 -17.36
C ALA A 6 11.16 -0.70 -16.08
N TRP A 7 10.99 0.06 -14.98
CA TRP A 7 10.45 -0.46 -13.73
C TRP A 7 9.00 -0.93 -13.88
N GLN A 8 8.16 -0.17 -14.59
CA GLN A 8 6.79 -0.58 -14.92
C GLN A 8 6.76 -1.89 -15.72
N LYS A 9 7.62 -2.02 -16.74
CA LYS A 9 7.71 -3.25 -17.53
C LYS A 9 8.15 -4.44 -16.69
N LEU A 10 9.03 -4.22 -15.72
CA LEU A 10 9.38 -5.25 -14.75
C LEU A 10 8.18 -5.64 -13.87
N CYS A 11 7.40 -4.67 -13.38
CA CYS A 11 6.17 -4.95 -12.64
C CYS A 11 5.19 -5.81 -13.45
N GLU A 12 4.96 -5.47 -14.71
CA GLU A 12 4.10 -6.23 -15.61
C GLU A 12 4.61 -7.67 -15.78
N LYS A 13 5.92 -7.86 -15.94
CA LYS A 13 6.56 -9.17 -16.08
C LYS A 13 6.47 -10.01 -14.80
N GLU A 14 6.78 -9.43 -13.64
CA GLU A 14 6.72 -10.12 -12.35
C GLU A 14 5.29 -10.57 -11.98
N THR A 15 4.27 -9.84 -12.46
CA THR A 15 2.88 -10.16 -12.20
C THR A 15 2.20 -11.00 -13.30
N GLU A 16 2.87 -11.22 -14.42
CA GLU A 16 2.31 -11.91 -15.58
C GLU A 16 1.76 -13.29 -15.24
N ASN A 17 2.53 -14.09 -14.53
CA ASN A 17 2.21 -15.47 -14.18
C ASN A 17 1.46 -15.62 -12.84
N ILE A 18 1.14 -14.53 -12.15
CA ILE A 18 0.36 -14.59 -10.91
C ILE A 18 -1.11 -14.85 -11.27
N SER A 19 -1.65 -15.98 -10.81
CA SER A 19 -3.06 -16.29 -10.94
C SER A 19 -3.88 -15.51 -9.91
N VAL A 20 -5.01 -14.95 -10.34
CA VAL A 20 -5.93 -14.21 -9.46
C VAL A 20 -7.35 -14.73 -9.59
N ASN A 21 -8.16 -14.59 -8.55
CA ASN A 21 -9.53 -15.04 -8.50
C ASN A 21 -10.50 -14.01 -9.09
N GLY A 22 -10.62 -14.00 -10.43
CA GLY A 22 -11.60 -13.15 -11.12
C GLY A 22 -11.25 -11.66 -11.14
N GLU A 23 -12.28 -10.81 -11.08
CA GLU A 23 -12.15 -9.37 -11.08
C GLU A 23 -11.89 -8.82 -9.65
N LEU A 24 -11.52 -7.54 -9.55
CA LEU A 24 -11.31 -6.86 -8.27
C LEU A 24 -12.56 -6.93 -7.40
N ASN A 25 -12.43 -7.57 -6.24
CA ASN A 25 -13.47 -7.63 -5.21
C ASN A 25 -13.13 -6.67 -4.07
N THR A 26 -13.66 -5.45 -4.15
CA THR A 26 -13.40 -4.38 -3.17
C THR A 26 -14.00 -4.68 -1.80
N GLU A 27 -15.13 -5.40 -1.71
CA GLU A 27 -15.74 -5.77 -0.43
C GLU A 27 -14.88 -6.80 0.30
N LEU A 28 -14.41 -7.83 -0.42
CA LEU A 28 -13.48 -8.80 0.14
C LEU A 28 -12.19 -8.11 0.58
N LEU A 29 -11.63 -7.21 -0.24
CA LEU A 29 -10.42 -6.47 0.11
C LEU A 29 -10.62 -5.63 1.38
N ARG A 30 -11.77 -4.95 1.53
CA ARG A 30 -12.12 -4.24 2.77
C ARG A 30 -12.16 -5.16 3.99
N SER A 31 -12.72 -6.35 3.85
CA SER A 31 -12.80 -7.33 4.94
C SER A 31 -11.42 -7.86 5.38
N LYS A 32 -10.42 -7.83 4.47
CA LYS A 32 -9.05 -8.28 4.73
C LYS A 32 -8.14 -7.21 5.35
N LEU A 33 -8.57 -5.94 5.45
CA LEU A 33 -7.70 -4.84 5.92
C LEU A 33 -7.06 -5.09 7.28
N ASN A 34 -7.82 -5.62 8.24
CA ASN A 34 -7.26 -5.94 9.56
C ASN A 34 -6.23 -7.07 9.48
N THR A 35 -6.45 -8.06 8.63
CA THR A 35 -5.48 -9.13 8.39
C THR A 35 -4.20 -8.58 7.78
N ILE A 36 -4.33 -7.71 6.76
CA ILE A 36 -3.18 -7.02 6.12
C ILE A 36 -2.43 -6.19 7.16
N LYS A 37 -3.13 -5.41 7.98
CA LYS A 37 -2.51 -4.59 9.03
C LYS A 37 -1.73 -5.45 10.04
N ASN A 38 -2.25 -6.59 10.45
CA ASN A 38 -1.58 -7.48 11.39
C ASN A 38 -0.28 -8.10 10.82
N LEU A 39 -0.13 -8.15 9.49
CA LEU A 39 1.10 -8.63 8.86
C LEU A 39 2.30 -7.72 9.10
N MET A 40 2.12 -6.48 9.56
CA MET A 40 3.21 -5.57 9.92
C MET A 40 4.12 -6.12 11.02
N PHE A 41 3.63 -7.04 11.83
CA PHE A 41 4.36 -7.67 12.94
C PHE A 41 5.01 -8.99 12.59
N GLU A 42 4.80 -9.46 11.35
CA GLU A 42 5.37 -10.71 10.86
C GLU A 42 6.73 -10.49 10.18
N LYS A 43 7.47 -11.57 9.98
CA LYS A 43 8.72 -11.53 9.21
C LYS A 43 8.45 -11.30 7.72
N ILE A 44 9.43 -10.73 7.03
CA ILE A 44 9.29 -10.31 5.62
C ILE A 44 8.92 -11.45 4.67
N ASP A 45 9.51 -12.62 4.84
CA ASP A 45 9.19 -13.82 4.07
C ASP A 45 7.73 -14.26 4.27
N VAL A 46 7.24 -14.22 5.51
CA VAL A 46 5.88 -14.60 5.87
C VAL A 46 4.85 -13.61 5.33
N TRP A 47 5.03 -12.31 5.58
CA TRP A 47 4.02 -11.34 5.14
C TRP A 47 3.99 -11.15 3.63
N THR A 48 5.12 -11.37 2.93
CA THR A 48 5.15 -11.29 1.47
C THR A 48 4.26 -12.34 0.83
N GLU A 49 4.39 -13.60 1.24
CA GLU A 49 3.55 -14.70 0.74
C GLU A 49 2.08 -14.48 1.07
N LYS A 50 1.78 -14.11 2.32
CA LYS A 50 0.39 -13.84 2.76
C LYS A 50 -0.25 -12.67 2.01
N LEU A 51 0.50 -11.60 1.71
CA LEU A 51 -0.02 -10.51 0.90
C LEU A 51 -0.35 -10.96 -0.52
N GLN A 52 0.51 -11.79 -1.14
CA GLN A 52 0.25 -12.35 -2.46
C GLN A 52 -1.04 -13.18 -2.48
N GLU A 53 -1.25 -14.03 -1.48
CA GLU A 53 -2.47 -14.85 -1.35
C GLU A 53 -3.71 -13.98 -1.17
N ILE A 54 -3.68 -13.02 -0.22
CA ILE A 54 -4.81 -12.13 0.05
C ILE A 54 -5.18 -11.31 -1.19
N PHE A 55 -4.20 -10.72 -1.85
CA PHE A 55 -4.48 -9.93 -3.04
C PHE A 55 -4.98 -10.79 -4.21
N ALA A 56 -4.43 -12.00 -4.39
CA ALA A 56 -4.90 -12.93 -5.42
C ALA A 56 -6.36 -13.33 -5.19
N GLU A 57 -6.76 -13.59 -3.93
CA GLU A 57 -8.17 -13.83 -3.57
C GLU A 57 -9.07 -12.64 -3.94
N CYS A 58 -8.55 -11.41 -3.80
CA CYS A 58 -9.27 -10.17 -4.11
C CYS A 58 -9.23 -9.77 -5.60
N GLY A 59 -8.64 -10.58 -6.48
CA GLY A 59 -8.55 -10.28 -7.91
C GLY A 59 -7.42 -9.32 -8.29
N VAL A 60 -6.36 -9.24 -7.47
CA VAL A 60 -5.19 -8.38 -7.68
C VAL A 60 -3.91 -9.21 -7.69
N ALA A 61 -3.11 -9.08 -8.74
CA ALA A 61 -1.77 -9.66 -8.79
C ALA A 61 -0.78 -8.76 -8.04
N PHE A 62 -0.30 -9.22 -6.90
CA PHE A 62 0.63 -8.47 -6.04
C PHE A 62 2.06 -8.97 -6.22
N ALA A 63 3.01 -8.05 -6.35
CA ALA A 63 4.44 -8.37 -6.36
C ALA A 63 5.28 -7.30 -5.66
N ILE A 64 6.38 -7.72 -5.05
CA ILE A 64 7.43 -6.83 -4.59
C ILE A 64 8.54 -6.83 -5.63
N VAL A 65 8.79 -5.66 -6.19
CA VAL A 65 9.74 -5.46 -7.29
C VAL A 65 10.95 -4.70 -6.80
N HIS A 66 12.12 -5.11 -7.26
CA HIS A 66 13.37 -4.47 -6.85
C HIS A 66 13.40 -2.98 -7.22
N ASN A 67 13.91 -2.16 -6.29
CA ASN A 67 14.06 -0.73 -6.52
C ASN A 67 15.22 -0.44 -7.47
N PHE A 68 14.99 0.42 -8.46
CA PHE A 68 16.04 0.92 -9.35
C PHE A 68 16.55 2.28 -8.90
N LYS A 69 17.85 2.46 -8.99
CA LYS A 69 18.45 3.78 -8.77
C LYS A 69 17.87 4.79 -9.78
N GLY A 70 17.26 5.86 -9.25
CA GLY A 70 16.60 6.89 -10.08
C GLY A 70 15.12 6.62 -10.40
N ALA A 71 14.51 5.54 -9.88
CA ALA A 71 13.06 5.35 -9.88
C ALA A 71 12.50 5.77 -8.50
N PRO A 72 11.90 6.95 -8.36
CA PRO A 72 11.36 7.42 -7.08
C PRO A 72 9.95 6.83 -6.79
N VAL A 73 9.71 5.58 -7.14
CA VAL A 73 8.42 4.90 -6.97
C VAL A 73 8.47 3.99 -5.76
N GLN A 74 7.40 3.93 -4.98
CA GLN A 74 7.23 3.02 -3.85
C GLN A 74 6.09 2.05 -4.06
N GLY A 75 5.01 2.47 -4.73
CA GLY A 75 3.86 1.68 -5.10
C GLY A 75 3.41 1.98 -6.53
N PHE A 76 2.69 1.07 -7.12
CA PHE A 76 2.18 1.18 -8.48
C PHE A 76 0.98 0.26 -8.66
N ILE A 77 -0.14 0.83 -9.06
CA ILE A 77 -1.31 0.06 -9.48
C ILE A 77 -1.63 0.34 -10.94
N LYS A 78 -2.06 -0.69 -11.64
CA LYS A 78 -2.48 -0.61 -13.04
C LYS A 78 -3.42 -1.73 -13.40
N LYS A 79 -4.33 -1.48 -14.32
CA LYS A 79 -5.01 -2.54 -15.06
C LYS A 79 -4.15 -2.93 -16.26
N SER A 80 -3.72 -4.19 -16.33
CA SER A 80 -2.91 -4.71 -17.43
C SER A 80 -3.71 -4.84 -18.71
N GLU A 81 -3.05 -5.03 -19.86
CA GLU A 81 -3.69 -5.15 -21.19
C GLU A 81 -4.67 -6.34 -21.26
N ASN A 82 -4.41 -7.41 -20.51
CA ASN A 82 -5.30 -8.55 -20.38
C ASN A 82 -6.40 -8.40 -19.32
N GLY A 83 -6.60 -7.19 -18.78
CA GLY A 83 -7.66 -6.86 -17.84
C GLY A 83 -7.35 -7.18 -16.36
N LYS A 84 -6.18 -7.76 -16.04
CA LYS A 84 -5.76 -8.09 -14.69
C LYS A 84 -5.38 -6.80 -13.91
N ASN A 85 -5.82 -6.68 -12.67
CA ASN A 85 -5.34 -5.62 -11.78
C ASN A 85 -3.99 -6.03 -11.20
N ILE A 86 -3.00 -5.16 -11.30
CA ILE A 86 -1.67 -5.38 -10.75
C ILE A 86 -1.36 -4.32 -9.68
N LEU A 87 -0.75 -4.77 -8.60
CA LEU A 87 -0.22 -3.93 -7.52
C LEU A 87 1.23 -4.33 -7.29
N CYS A 88 2.15 -3.44 -7.58
CA CYS A 88 3.57 -3.65 -7.33
C CYS A 88 4.09 -2.67 -6.30
N MET A 89 4.83 -3.20 -5.35
CA MET A 89 5.47 -2.42 -4.30
C MET A 89 6.99 -2.54 -4.42
N THR A 90 7.72 -1.57 -3.89
CA THR A 90 9.16 -1.68 -3.71
C THR A 90 9.56 -1.27 -2.30
N ILE A 91 10.49 -2.03 -1.71
CA ILE A 91 11.04 -1.70 -0.39
C ILE A 91 12.22 -0.76 -0.61
N ARG A 92 12.04 0.53 -0.25
CA ARG A 92 13.09 1.54 -0.35
C ARG A 92 13.73 1.79 1.01
N ASN A 93 15.06 1.86 1.01
CA ASN A 93 15.85 2.25 2.19
C ASN A 93 15.58 1.40 3.46
N GLY A 94 14.97 0.21 3.31
CA GLY A 94 14.64 -0.65 4.46
C GLY A 94 13.60 -0.06 5.43
N ARG A 95 12.80 0.89 4.99
CA ARG A 95 11.80 1.58 5.83
C ARG A 95 10.44 0.87 5.79
N ALA A 96 10.13 0.16 6.84
CA ALA A 96 8.85 -0.56 6.98
C ALA A 96 7.65 0.41 7.07
N ASP A 97 7.80 1.52 7.80
CA ASP A 97 6.77 2.56 7.93
C ASP A 97 6.30 3.09 6.56
N SER A 98 7.27 3.45 5.71
CA SER A 98 6.97 3.93 4.36
C SER A 98 6.32 2.86 3.49
N PHE A 99 6.75 1.60 3.61
CA PHE A 99 6.16 0.50 2.87
C PHE A 99 4.68 0.30 3.22
N TRP A 100 4.36 0.19 4.51
CA TRP A 100 2.99 -0.07 4.96
C TRP A 100 2.05 1.10 4.69
N PHE A 101 2.53 2.34 4.86
CA PHE A 101 1.76 3.52 4.47
C PHE A 101 1.43 3.50 2.98
N THR A 102 2.45 3.29 2.12
CA THR A 102 2.26 3.25 0.67
C THR A 102 1.35 2.08 0.26
N LEU A 103 1.48 0.90 0.87
CA LEU A 103 0.61 -0.24 0.58
C LEU A 103 -0.86 0.11 0.86
N LEU A 104 -1.15 0.74 2.00
CA LEU A 104 -2.51 1.15 2.35
C LEU A 104 -3.02 2.29 1.47
N HIS A 105 -2.14 3.20 1.03
CA HIS A 105 -2.45 4.23 0.06
C HIS A 105 -2.90 3.63 -1.30
N GLU A 106 -2.13 2.66 -1.81
CA GLU A 106 -2.49 1.95 -3.05
C GLU A 106 -3.79 1.14 -2.88
N ILE A 107 -4.01 0.54 -1.71
CA ILE A 107 -5.31 -0.10 -1.39
C ILE A 107 -6.44 0.94 -1.43
N GLY A 108 -6.21 2.15 -0.95
CA GLY A 108 -7.16 3.26 -1.04
C GLY A 108 -7.59 3.53 -2.49
N HIS A 109 -6.66 3.58 -3.43
CA HIS A 109 -6.96 3.71 -4.86
C HIS A 109 -7.75 2.52 -5.41
N LEU A 110 -7.37 1.28 -5.06
CA LEU A 110 -8.13 0.09 -5.46
C LEU A 110 -9.58 0.14 -4.97
N LEU A 111 -9.80 0.54 -3.73
CA LEU A 111 -11.14 0.61 -3.13
C LEU A 111 -12.00 1.74 -3.68
N ASN A 112 -11.40 2.81 -4.18
CA ASN A 112 -12.08 3.95 -4.81
C ASN A 112 -12.30 3.75 -6.32
N GLY A 113 -11.75 2.69 -6.90
CA GLY A 113 -11.84 2.42 -8.35
C GLY A 113 -10.92 3.30 -9.20
N ASP A 114 -9.94 3.95 -8.58
CA ASP A 114 -8.96 4.82 -9.25
C ASP A 114 -7.83 4.00 -9.88
N LEU A 115 -8.20 3.09 -10.79
CA LEU A 115 -7.25 2.22 -11.51
C LEU A 115 -6.62 2.88 -12.74
N SER A 116 -6.81 4.18 -12.91
CA SER A 116 -6.24 4.91 -14.04
C SER A 116 -4.72 4.94 -13.93
N THR A 117 -4.08 4.61 -15.02
CA THR A 117 -2.64 4.62 -15.30
C THR A 117 -1.96 5.88 -14.73
N ARG A 118 -1.58 5.87 -13.46
CA ARG A 118 -0.77 6.95 -12.92
C ARG A 118 0.69 6.55 -12.95
N PHE A 119 1.33 6.94 -14.03
CA PHE A 119 2.71 7.38 -13.92
C PHE A 119 2.71 8.56 -12.94
N VAL A 120 3.62 8.54 -11.98
CA VAL A 120 3.92 9.67 -11.11
C VAL A 120 3.64 10.97 -11.84
N ASP A 121 2.51 11.58 -11.54
CA ASP A 121 2.20 12.88 -12.10
C ASP A 121 3.13 13.88 -11.40
N PHE A 122 4.12 14.38 -12.11
CA PHE A 122 5.01 15.44 -11.64
C PHE A 122 4.27 16.79 -11.50
N SER A 123 2.95 16.80 -11.68
CA SER A 123 2.15 17.97 -11.41
C SER A 123 2.08 18.18 -9.89
N SER A 124 2.39 19.38 -9.45
CA SER A 124 2.34 19.80 -8.04
C SER A 124 0.91 19.94 -7.48
N VAL A 125 -0.09 19.49 -8.20
CA VAL A 125 -1.48 19.51 -7.79
C VAL A 125 -1.84 18.13 -7.23
N VAL A 126 -1.95 18.05 -5.91
CA VAL A 126 -2.53 16.86 -5.25
C VAL A 126 -3.95 16.70 -5.76
N SER A 127 -4.22 15.63 -6.49
CA SER A 127 -5.58 15.36 -6.96
C SER A 127 -6.44 14.90 -5.78
N ASP A 128 -7.74 15.10 -5.91
CA ASP A 128 -8.73 14.67 -4.90
C ASP A 128 -8.62 13.16 -4.60
N ALA A 129 -8.24 12.35 -5.58
CA ALA A 129 -8.01 10.92 -5.42
C ALA A 129 -6.78 10.60 -4.54
N GLU A 130 -5.68 11.35 -4.71
CA GLU A 130 -4.49 11.20 -3.86
C GLU A 130 -4.79 11.58 -2.41
N ALA A 131 -5.49 12.71 -2.20
CA ALA A 131 -5.87 13.14 -0.86
C ALA A 131 -6.75 12.08 -0.16
N LYS A 132 -7.69 11.47 -0.88
CA LYS A 132 -8.53 10.38 -0.34
C LYS A 132 -7.73 9.11 -0.04
N ALA A 133 -6.77 8.76 -0.88
CA ALA A 133 -5.90 7.61 -0.65
C ALA A 133 -4.97 7.83 0.54
N ASP A 134 -4.41 9.03 0.70
CA ASP A 134 -3.62 9.42 1.87
C ASP A 134 -4.47 9.38 3.15
N GLU A 135 -5.66 9.97 3.13
CA GLU A 135 -6.59 9.94 4.25
C GLU A 135 -6.97 8.50 4.64
N PHE A 136 -7.23 7.66 3.66
CA PHE A 136 -7.50 6.25 3.89
C PHE A 136 -6.31 5.54 4.54
N ALA A 137 -5.09 5.75 4.03
CA ALA A 137 -3.88 5.14 4.59
C ALA A 137 -3.64 5.59 6.03
N MET A 138 -3.71 6.90 6.30
CA MET A 138 -3.55 7.46 7.64
C MET A 138 -4.56 6.88 8.63
N ASN A 139 -5.87 6.91 8.28
CA ASN A 139 -6.93 6.41 9.13
C ASN A 139 -6.89 4.88 9.33
N SER A 140 -6.38 4.13 8.35
CA SER A 140 -6.19 2.69 8.46
C SER A 140 -5.05 2.33 9.41
N LEU A 141 -3.98 3.11 9.45
CA LEU A 141 -2.88 2.94 10.39
C LEU A 141 -3.27 3.44 11.78
N ILE A 142 -3.61 4.71 11.87
CA ILE A 142 -3.92 5.38 13.14
C ILE A 142 -5.23 6.16 12.96
N PRO A 143 -6.35 5.70 13.57
CA PRO A 143 -7.62 6.43 13.49
C PRO A 143 -7.46 7.87 13.99
N VAL A 144 -7.92 8.84 13.19
CA VAL A 144 -7.70 10.27 13.44
C VAL A 144 -8.20 10.71 14.83
N GLU A 145 -9.31 10.18 15.30
CA GLU A 145 -9.84 10.51 16.62
C GLU A 145 -8.91 10.07 17.75
N GLN A 146 -8.28 8.89 17.62
CA GLN A 146 -7.32 8.37 18.59
C GLN A 146 -6.03 9.17 18.54
N TYR A 147 -5.55 9.55 17.36
CA TYR A 147 -4.39 10.42 17.20
C TYR A 147 -4.60 11.79 17.85
N LEU A 148 -5.73 12.45 17.58
CA LEU A 148 -6.06 13.76 18.17
C LEU A 148 -6.22 13.67 19.68
N LYS A 149 -6.77 12.58 20.20
CA LYS A 149 -6.86 12.35 21.64
C LYS A 149 -5.48 12.18 22.26
N PHE A 150 -4.61 11.39 21.63
CA PHE A 150 -3.24 11.19 22.10
C PHE A 150 -2.47 12.51 22.14
N THR A 151 -2.44 13.26 21.04
CA THR A 151 -1.69 14.53 20.96
C THR A 151 -2.22 15.62 21.88
N ARG A 152 -3.50 15.54 22.28
CA ARG A 152 -4.12 16.50 23.20
C ARG A 152 -3.87 16.19 24.68
N PHE A 153 -3.76 14.92 25.05
CA PHE A 153 -3.79 14.48 26.46
C PHE A 153 -2.53 13.74 26.92
N CYS A 154 -1.64 13.38 26.00
CA CYS A 154 -0.41 12.65 26.27
C CYS A 154 0.81 13.47 25.86
N ASP A 155 1.95 13.14 26.43
CA ASP A 155 3.23 13.73 26.02
C ASP A 155 3.77 12.97 24.81
N TYR A 156 3.55 13.52 23.61
CA TYR A 156 3.99 12.94 22.33
C TYR A 156 5.52 13.07 22.12
N HIS A 157 6.29 13.56 23.10
CA HIS A 157 7.76 13.47 23.14
C HIS A 157 8.24 12.37 24.10
N ASN A 158 7.33 11.77 24.88
CA ASN A 158 7.65 10.68 25.79
C ASN A 158 7.58 9.33 25.07
N GLU A 159 8.72 8.65 24.92
CA GLU A 159 8.81 7.36 24.23
C GLU A 159 7.88 6.29 24.82
N CYS A 160 7.71 6.24 26.14
CA CYS A 160 6.81 5.27 26.78
C CYS A 160 5.35 5.52 26.42
N GLU A 161 4.92 6.78 26.34
CA GLU A 161 3.55 7.15 25.97
C GLU A 161 3.32 6.88 24.47
N ILE A 162 4.31 7.20 23.61
CA ILE A 162 4.28 6.87 22.18
C ILE A 162 4.15 5.36 21.98
N HIS A 163 4.97 4.57 22.69
CA HIS A 163 4.94 3.12 22.58
C HIS A 163 3.59 2.54 23.04
N THR A 164 3.07 3.04 24.17
CA THR A 164 1.75 2.62 24.68
C THR A 164 0.65 2.97 23.71
N PHE A 165 0.72 4.15 23.10
CA PHE A 165 -0.24 4.57 22.08
C PHE A 165 -0.14 3.70 20.82
N ALA A 166 1.06 3.46 20.30
CA ALA A 166 1.29 2.60 19.14
C ALA A 166 0.69 1.20 19.35
N GLN A 167 0.92 0.59 20.53
CA GLN A 167 0.30 -0.68 20.90
C GLN A 167 -1.24 -0.59 20.93
N SER A 168 -1.80 0.52 21.43
CA SER A 168 -3.26 0.68 21.54
C SER A 168 -3.96 0.79 20.18
N VAL A 169 -3.26 1.27 19.15
CA VAL A 169 -3.76 1.38 17.77
C VAL A 169 -3.23 0.28 16.84
N ASN A 170 -2.46 -0.65 17.42
CA ASN A 170 -1.90 -1.81 16.71
C ASN A 170 -1.01 -1.42 15.51
N VAL A 171 0.02 -0.61 15.78
CA VAL A 171 1.08 -0.22 14.84
C VAL A 171 2.45 -0.22 15.54
#